data_c3bfd73171f42e7bc4d333f72b8a6a65
#
_entry.id   c3bfd73171f42e7bc4d333f72b8a6a65
#
_cell.length_a   1.000
_cell.length_b   1.000
_cell.length_c   1.000
_cell.angle_alpha   90.00
_cell.angle_beta   90.00
_cell.angle_gamma   90.00
#
_symmetry.space_group_name_H-M   'P 1'
#
loop_
_entity.id
_entity.type
_entity.pdbx_description
1 polymer ?
#
loop_
_entity_poly.entity_id
_entity_poly.type
_entity_poly.pdbx_seq_one_letter_code
_entity_poly.pdbx_strand_id
1 'polypeptide(L)'
;MSELSDRQCALMVLLSLKERGSRRPKDRSLTRARFTRLTLKKLCDREAITQAWIDRVNESLMKAGWVLIDVGTTYGAVKINVVENWPRAISKNLKSELEQVKNGTFKWNELEELMRKEAWETTTHLTGRNVTKSPKPKK
;
A
#
# COMPACT_ATOMS: atom_id res chain seq x y z
N MET A 1 4.15 -6.11 -32.21
CA MET A 1 4.92 -5.97 -31.04
C MET A 1 4.25 -6.63 -29.87
N SER A 2 4.89 -7.55 -29.31
CA SER A 2 4.29 -8.31 -28.24
C SER A 2 4.41 -7.56 -26.92
N GLU A 3 3.42 -7.78 -26.08
CA GLU A 3 3.46 -7.25 -24.75
C GLU A 3 4.48 -7.99 -23.91
N LEU A 4 4.96 -7.29 -22.88
CA LEU A 4 5.83 -7.94 -21.91
C LEU A 4 5.04 -8.98 -21.13
N SER A 5 5.67 -10.11 -20.84
CA SER A 5 5.03 -11.08 -19.96
C SER A 5 4.94 -10.56 -18.55
N ASP A 6 4.10 -11.20 -17.73
CA ASP A 6 3.97 -10.78 -16.34
C ASP A 6 5.31 -10.88 -15.61
N ARG A 7 6.09 -11.93 -15.92
CA ARG A 7 7.41 -12.06 -15.31
C ARG A 7 8.34 -10.93 -15.75
N GLN A 8 8.30 -10.58 -17.04
CA GLN A 8 9.13 -9.47 -17.52
C GLN A 8 8.72 -8.16 -16.88
N CYS A 9 7.43 -7.96 -16.68
CA CYS A 9 6.96 -6.77 -15.96
C CYS A 9 7.50 -6.73 -14.55
N ALA A 10 7.48 -7.86 -13.86
CA ALA A 10 8.03 -7.92 -12.51
C ALA A 10 9.51 -7.58 -12.53
N LEU A 11 10.24 -8.09 -13.52
CA LEU A 11 11.67 -7.78 -13.62
C LEU A 11 11.92 -6.29 -13.86
N MET A 12 11.07 -5.66 -14.66
CA MET A 12 11.21 -4.22 -14.90
C MET A 12 10.92 -3.42 -13.63
N VAL A 13 9.95 -3.83 -12.85
CA VAL A 13 9.68 -3.18 -11.57
C VAL A 13 10.91 -3.35 -10.65
N LEU A 14 11.46 -4.57 -10.60
CA LEU A 14 12.64 -4.81 -9.77
C LEU A 14 13.83 -3.99 -10.24
N LEU A 15 14.00 -3.87 -11.55
CA LEU A 15 15.09 -3.06 -12.10
C LEU A 15 14.93 -1.61 -11.67
N SER A 16 13.71 -1.09 -11.71
CA SER A 16 13.43 0.27 -11.29
C SER A 16 13.74 0.45 -9.79
N LEU A 17 13.37 -0.53 -8.99
CA LEU A 17 13.66 -0.49 -7.55
C LEU A 17 15.17 -0.53 -7.30
N LYS A 18 15.88 -1.35 -8.05
CA LYS A 18 17.33 -1.43 -7.91
C LYS A 18 17.98 -0.10 -8.29
N GLU A 19 17.52 0.50 -9.36
CA GLU A 19 18.04 1.78 -9.79
C GLU A 19 17.79 2.85 -8.74
N ARG A 20 16.59 2.88 -8.19
CA ARG A 20 16.27 3.85 -7.16
C ARG A 20 17.10 3.60 -5.90
N GLY A 21 17.29 2.35 -5.55
CA GLY A 21 18.08 2.00 -4.38
C GLY A 21 19.52 2.38 -4.52
N SER A 22 20.08 2.37 -5.73
CA SER A 22 21.48 2.70 -5.95
C SER A 22 21.77 4.17 -5.68
N ARG A 23 20.73 5.00 -5.60
CA ARG A 23 20.89 6.42 -5.33
C ARG A 23 20.87 6.74 -3.84
N ARG A 24 20.70 5.75 -3.00
CA ARG A 24 20.64 5.95 -1.56
C ARG A 24 22.02 5.71 -0.94
N PRO A 25 22.26 6.27 0.25
CA PRO A 25 23.50 5.94 0.97
C PRO A 25 23.61 4.45 1.19
N LYS A 26 24.82 3.95 1.23
CA LYS A 26 25.06 2.51 1.33
C LYS A 26 24.48 1.89 2.59
N ASP A 27 24.37 2.66 3.66
CA ASP A 27 23.85 2.14 4.92
C ASP A 27 22.32 2.19 4.98
N ARG A 28 21.68 2.58 3.89
CA ARG A 28 20.22 2.66 3.83
C ARG A 28 19.71 1.92 2.62
N SER A 29 19.26 0.70 2.84
CA SER A 29 18.65 -0.04 1.72
C SER A 29 17.24 0.47 1.48
N LEU A 30 16.84 0.37 0.23
CA LEU A 30 15.48 0.73 -0.17
C LEU A 30 14.53 -0.35 0.31
N THR A 31 13.49 0.05 1.05
CA THR A 31 12.50 -0.90 1.54
C THR A 31 11.11 -0.63 0.99
N ARG A 32 10.92 0.51 0.32
CA ARG A 32 9.62 0.86 -0.25
C ARG A 32 9.82 1.95 -1.29
N ALA A 33 8.91 2.01 -2.23
CA ALA A 33 8.95 3.04 -3.26
C ALA A 33 7.54 3.24 -3.79
N ARG A 34 7.34 4.35 -4.45
CA ARG A 34 6.05 4.70 -5.02
C ARG A 34 6.18 4.77 -6.54
N PHE A 35 5.19 4.23 -7.23
CA PHE A 35 5.10 4.31 -8.68
C PHE A 35 3.83 5.05 -9.04
N THR A 36 3.95 6.04 -9.93
CA THR A 36 2.75 6.61 -10.51
C THR A 36 2.20 5.64 -11.54
N ARG A 37 0.91 5.80 -11.86
CA ARG A 37 0.31 4.95 -12.88
C ARG A 37 1.06 5.06 -14.22
N LEU A 38 1.44 6.28 -14.57
CA LEU A 38 2.14 6.50 -15.82
C LEU A 38 3.49 5.78 -15.86
N THR A 39 4.24 5.86 -14.76
CA THR A 39 5.52 5.18 -14.69
C THR A 39 5.36 3.68 -14.83
N LEU A 40 4.36 3.12 -14.15
CA LEU A 40 4.14 1.68 -14.20
C LEU A 40 3.74 1.25 -15.61
N LYS A 41 2.89 2.03 -16.26
CA LYS A 41 2.52 1.74 -17.64
C LYS A 41 3.72 1.75 -18.56
N LYS A 42 4.61 2.71 -18.38
CA LYS A 42 5.81 2.80 -19.22
C LYS A 42 6.77 1.65 -18.98
N LEU A 43 6.97 1.30 -17.70
CA LEU A 43 7.88 0.21 -17.38
C LEU A 43 7.42 -1.09 -17.99
N CYS A 44 6.13 -1.31 -18.01
CA CYS A 44 5.56 -2.59 -18.41
C CYS A 44 4.96 -2.57 -19.80
N ASP A 45 5.07 -1.43 -20.49
CA ASP A 45 4.56 -1.26 -21.85
C ASP A 45 3.10 -1.64 -21.93
N ARG A 46 2.29 -1.07 -21.03
CA ARG A 46 0.87 -1.37 -20.96
C ARG A 46 0.06 -0.10 -21.07
N GLU A 47 -1.15 -0.24 -21.60
CA GLU A 47 -2.07 0.88 -21.67
C GLU A 47 -3.00 0.94 -20.48
N ALA A 48 -3.19 -0.18 -19.79
CA ALA A 48 -4.11 -0.24 -18.65
C ALA A 48 -3.50 -1.08 -17.54
N ILE A 49 -3.76 -0.66 -16.31
CA ILE A 49 -3.34 -1.38 -15.12
C ILE A 49 -4.61 -1.90 -14.45
N THR A 50 -4.74 -3.20 -14.32
CA THR A 50 -5.89 -3.80 -13.66
C THR A 50 -5.43 -4.54 -12.42
N GLN A 51 -6.37 -4.78 -11.51
CA GLN A 51 -6.05 -5.53 -10.30
C GLN A 51 -5.61 -6.96 -10.65
N ALA A 52 -6.25 -7.56 -11.66
CA ALA A 52 -5.87 -8.90 -12.08
C ALA A 52 -4.43 -8.93 -12.55
N TRP A 53 -4.00 -7.92 -13.28
CA TRP A 53 -2.62 -7.85 -13.74
C TRP A 53 -1.67 -7.64 -12.56
N ILE A 54 -2.04 -6.78 -11.62
CA ILE A 54 -1.24 -6.56 -10.41
C ILE A 54 -1.05 -7.89 -9.67
N ASP A 55 -2.12 -8.67 -9.55
CA ASP A 55 -2.02 -9.96 -8.86
C ASP A 55 -1.04 -10.89 -9.57
N ARG A 56 -1.08 -10.92 -10.90
CA ARG A 56 -0.19 -11.80 -11.65
C ARG A 56 1.27 -11.36 -11.54
N VAL A 57 1.51 -10.05 -11.61
CA VAL A 57 2.88 -9.55 -11.48
C VAL A 57 3.42 -9.84 -10.08
N ASN A 58 2.53 -9.75 -9.09
CA ASN A 58 2.94 -10.01 -7.71
C ASN A 58 3.36 -11.46 -7.49
N GLU A 59 2.86 -12.40 -8.30
CA GLU A 59 3.32 -13.77 -8.17
C GLU A 59 4.82 -13.87 -8.38
N SER A 60 5.36 -13.10 -9.31
CA SER A 60 6.80 -13.08 -9.53
C SER A 60 7.53 -12.15 -8.58
N LEU A 61 6.92 -10.98 -8.28
CA LEU A 61 7.56 -10.03 -7.39
C LEU A 61 7.77 -10.60 -6.00
N MET A 62 6.79 -11.35 -5.50
CA MET A 62 6.87 -11.88 -4.14
C MET A 62 7.99 -12.88 -4.01
N LYS A 63 8.31 -13.60 -5.07
CA LYS A 63 9.45 -14.51 -5.03
C LYS A 63 10.76 -13.76 -4.88
N ALA A 64 10.79 -12.50 -5.28
CA ALA A 64 11.97 -11.66 -5.12
C ALA A 64 11.91 -10.81 -3.85
N GLY A 65 10.89 -11.00 -3.03
CA GLY A 65 10.79 -10.33 -1.76
C GLY A 65 10.09 -8.98 -1.79
N TRP A 66 9.33 -8.69 -2.83
CA TRP A 66 8.61 -7.43 -2.96
C TRP A 66 7.15 -7.66 -3.26
N VAL A 67 6.33 -6.68 -2.96
CA VAL A 67 4.91 -6.72 -3.32
C VAL A 67 4.48 -5.35 -3.81
N LEU A 68 3.63 -5.33 -4.83
CA LEU A 68 3.10 -4.11 -5.42
C LEU A 68 1.65 -3.94 -4.96
N ILE A 69 1.32 -2.76 -4.46
CA ILE A 69 0.02 -2.49 -3.86
C ILE A 69 -0.63 -1.30 -4.56
N ASP A 70 -1.90 -1.47 -4.92
CA ASP A 70 -2.70 -0.39 -5.50
C ASP A 70 -3.31 0.41 -4.35
N VAL A 71 -2.92 1.67 -4.21
CA VAL A 71 -3.46 2.53 -3.15
C VAL A 71 -4.46 3.55 -3.68
N GLY A 72 -4.93 3.34 -4.90
CA GLY A 72 -5.98 4.18 -5.48
C GLY A 72 -5.43 5.27 -6.37
N THR A 73 -4.60 6.14 -5.86
CA THR A 73 -4.03 7.23 -6.63
C THR A 73 -2.64 6.92 -7.15
N THR A 74 -2.02 5.90 -6.59
CA THR A 74 -0.65 5.54 -6.94
C THR A 74 -0.44 4.08 -6.55
N TYR A 75 0.77 3.58 -6.76
CA TYR A 75 1.10 2.21 -6.42
C TYR A 75 2.30 2.20 -5.49
N GLY A 76 2.26 1.34 -4.49
CA GLY A 76 3.37 1.19 -3.57
C GLY A 76 4.06 -0.13 -3.78
N ALA A 77 5.39 -0.12 -3.71
CA ALA A 77 6.17 -1.35 -3.68
C ALA A 77 6.80 -1.45 -2.31
N VAL A 78 6.63 -2.58 -1.65
CA VAL A 78 7.10 -2.77 -0.28
C VAL A 78 7.92 -4.05 -0.20
N LYS A 79 9.05 -3.97 0.48
CA LYS A 79 9.86 -5.15 0.71
C LYS A 79 9.21 -5.99 1.79
N ILE A 80 8.99 -7.28 1.49
CA ILE A 80 8.16 -8.13 2.33
C ILE A 80 8.75 -8.31 3.73
N ASN A 81 10.07 -8.45 3.84
CA ASN A 81 10.66 -8.68 5.14
C ASN A 81 10.50 -7.48 6.08
N VAL A 82 10.27 -6.30 5.54
CA VAL A 82 10.02 -5.12 6.38
C VAL A 82 8.64 -5.21 7.02
N VAL A 83 7.68 -5.75 6.28
CA VAL A 83 6.32 -5.89 6.79
C VAL A 83 6.30 -6.77 8.03
N GLU A 84 7.17 -7.77 8.07
CA GLU A 84 7.21 -8.70 9.20
C GLU A 84 7.60 -8.01 10.51
N ASN A 85 8.20 -6.83 10.41
CA ASN A 85 8.60 -6.06 11.59
C ASN A 85 7.59 -5.00 11.97
N TRP A 86 6.47 -4.91 11.26
CA TRP A 86 5.44 -3.92 11.56
C TRP A 86 4.67 -4.35 12.80
N PRO A 87 4.07 -3.39 13.51
CA PRO A 87 3.21 -3.74 14.65
C PRO A 87 2.09 -4.67 14.22
N ARG A 88 1.87 -5.69 15.01
CA ARG A 88 0.88 -6.70 14.66
C ARG A 88 -0.47 -6.35 15.27
N ALA A 89 -1.49 -6.33 14.43
CA ALA A 89 -2.85 -6.17 14.91
C ALA A 89 -3.30 -7.50 15.49
N ILE A 90 -3.90 -7.45 16.66
CA ILE A 90 -4.24 -8.66 17.40
C ILE A 90 -5.72 -8.64 17.74
N SER A 91 -6.44 -9.70 17.39
CA SER A 91 -7.88 -9.74 17.58
C SER A 91 -8.27 -9.78 19.05
N LYS A 92 -7.43 -10.31 19.93
CA LYS A 92 -7.79 -10.40 21.34
C LYS A 92 -7.97 -9.03 21.98
N ASN A 93 -7.41 -7.98 21.39
CA ASN A 93 -7.61 -6.64 21.89
C ASN A 93 -9.01 -6.10 21.58
N LEU A 94 -9.77 -6.84 20.76
CA LEU A 94 -11.13 -6.49 20.41
C LEU A 94 -12.11 -7.53 20.91
N LYS A 95 -11.76 -8.22 21.99
CA LYS A 95 -12.56 -9.34 22.47
C LYS A 95 -14.00 -8.92 22.79
N SER A 96 -14.14 -7.79 23.47
CA SER A 96 -15.47 -7.29 23.82
C SER A 96 -16.28 -6.95 22.58
N GLU A 97 -15.65 -6.28 21.62
CA GLU A 97 -16.33 -5.89 20.39
C GLU A 97 -16.73 -7.12 19.58
N LEU A 98 -15.87 -8.13 19.53
CA LEU A 98 -16.20 -9.34 18.80
C LEU A 98 -17.37 -10.08 19.40
N GLU A 99 -17.48 -10.07 20.73
CA GLU A 99 -18.63 -10.70 21.38
C GLU A 99 -19.90 -9.93 21.06
N GLN A 100 -19.82 -8.61 21.00
CA GLN A 100 -20.99 -7.81 20.64
C GLN A 100 -21.43 -8.09 19.22
N VAL A 101 -20.49 -8.28 18.30
CA VAL A 101 -20.82 -8.64 16.93
C VAL A 101 -21.55 -9.98 16.90
N LYS A 102 -21.05 -10.97 17.64
CA LYS A 102 -21.69 -12.27 17.67
C LYS A 102 -23.09 -12.21 18.27
N ASN A 103 -23.29 -11.35 19.25
CA ASN A 103 -24.57 -11.24 19.94
C ASN A 103 -25.54 -10.29 19.24
N GLY A 104 -25.09 -9.62 18.18
CA GLY A 104 -25.95 -8.70 17.46
C GLY A 104 -26.12 -7.36 18.16
N THR A 105 -25.27 -7.05 19.13
CA THR A 105 -25.39 -5.81 19.90
C THR A 105 -24.34 -4.78 19.55
N PHE A 106 -23.47 -5.10 18.59
CA PHE A 106 -22.43 -4.16 18.21
C PHE A 106 -23.01 -2.92 17.54
N LYS A 107 -22.48 -1.77 17.90
CA LYS A 107 -23.02 -0.49 17.38
C LYS A 107 -22.28 -0.09 16.12
N TRP A 108 -22.76 -0.61 15.01
CA TRP A 108 -22.13 -0.36 13.71
C TRP A 108 -22.14 1.11 13.32
N ASN A 109 -23.23 1.83 13.72
CA ASN A 109 -23.33 3.23 13.34
C ASN A 109 -22.20 4.08 13.91
N GLU A 110 -21.80 3.77 15.13
CA GLU A 110 -20.71 4.51 15.77
C GLU A 110 -19.40 4.26 15.04
N LEU A 111 -19.17 3.02 14.62
CA LEU A 111 -17.96 2.71 13.89
C LEU A 111 -17.95 3.36 12.52
N GLU A 112 -19.10 3.35 11.84
CA GLU A 112 -19.20 4.00 10.54
C GLU A 112 -18.93 5.49 10.64
N GLU A 113 -19.43 6.12 11.71
CA GLU A 113 -19.18 7.53 11.92
C GLU A 113 -17.70 7.80 12.13
N LEU A 114 -17.05 6.95 12.91
CA LEU A 114 -15.62 7.10 13.15
C LEU A 114 -14.84 6.94 11.85
N MET A 115 -15.19 5.94 11.04
CA MET A 115 -14.51 5.71 9.77
C MET A 115 -14.69 6.87 8.82
N ARG A 116 -15.88 7.46 8.82
CA ARG A 116 -16.14 8.60 7.95
C ARG A 116 -15.27 9.78 8.33
N LYS A 117 -15.11 10.01 9.62
CA LYS A 117 -14.27 11.10 10.08
C LYS A 117 -12.82 10.88 9.71
N GLU A 118 -12.33 9.66 9.86
CA GLU A 118 -10.94 9.38 9.52
C GLU A 118 -10.70 9.47 8.03
N ALA A 119 -11.66 9.04 7.23
CA ALA A 119 -11.54 9.16 5.78
C ALA A 119 -11.49 10.63 5.37
N TRP A 120 -12.30 11.45 6.01
CA TRP A 120 -12.30 12.88 5.73
C TRP A 120 -10.96 13.52 6.08
N GLU A 121 -10.43 13.18 7.24
CA GLU A 121 -9.15 13.71 7.66
C GLU A 121 -8.02 13.25 6.75
N THR A 122 -8.08 12.01 6.31
CA THR A 122 -7.07 11.49 5.39
C THR A 122 -7.13 12.23 4.06
N THR A 123 -8.33 12.49 3.55
CA THR A 123 -8.48 13.22 2.31
C THR A 123 -7.92 14.63 2.42
N THR A 124 -8.21 15.29 3.53
CA THR A 124 -7.70 16.63 3.76
C THR A 124 -6.17 16.63 3.80
N HIS A 125 -5.63 15.62 4.44
CA HIS A 125 -4.18 15.47 4.52
C HIS A 125 -3.57 15.34 3.12
N LEU A 126 -4.19 14.53 2.29
CA LEU A 126 -3.67 14.27 0.95
C LEU A 126 -3.71 15.52 0.08
N THR A 127 -4.74 16.31 0.22
CA THR A 127 -4.87 17.47 -0.65
C THR A 127 -4.08 18.66 -0.14
N GLY A 128 -3.71 18.64 1.04
CA GLY A 128 -3.10 19.71 1.46
C GLY A 128 -1.94 19.77 2.02
N ARG A 129 -1.84 19.99 2.45
CA ARG A 129 -0.97 20.28 3.03
C ARG A 129 -1.06 20.31 4.28
N ASN A 130 -0.84 20.24 4.85
CA ASN A 130 -0.67 20.18 5.94
C ASN A 130 -1.34 19.91 6.81
N VAL A 131 -1.65 19.76 6.98
CA VAL A 131 -2.07 19.44 7.72
C VAL A 131 -1.81 19.07 8.78
N THR A 132 -1.37 19.10 9.07
CA THR A 132 -0.75 18.70 9.91
C THR A 132 -1.02 18.77 10.98
N LYS A 133 -1.27 19.03 11.20
CA LYS A 133 -1.26 19.13 12.05
C LYS A 133 -1.99 18.95 12.73
N SER A 134 -2.46 18.82 12.98
CA SER A 134 -2.81 18.67 13.66
C SER A 134 -3.32 18.47 14.39
N PRO A 135 -3.76 18.57 14.67
CA PRO A 135 -3.97 18.57 15.51
C PRO A 135 -4.39 18.09 16.32
N LYS A 136 -4.59 18.06 16.63
CA LYS A 136 -4.63 17.68 17.34
C LYS A 136 -5.02 17.60 18.16
N PRO A 137 -5.43 17.60 18.41
CA PRO A 137 -5.56 17.57 19.22
C PRO A 137 -5.87 17.51 20.11
N LYS A 138 -6.30 17.83 20.46
CA LYS A 138 -6.23 17.96 21.21
C LYS A 138 -6.49 17.74 22.08
N LYS A 139 -6.81 17.73 22.35
CA LYS A 139 -6.78 17.63 23.07
C LYS A 139 -6.87 17.57 23.58
#